data_a61e556fbab2208050db8744d765c301
#
_entry.id   a61e556fbab2208050db8744d765c301
#
_cell.length_a   1.000
_cell.length_b   1.000
_cell.length_c   1.000
_cell.angle_alpha   90.00
_cell.angle_beta   90.00
_cell.angle_gamma   90.00
#
_symmetry.space_group_name_H-M   'P 1'
#
loop_
_entity.id
_entity.type
_entity.pdbx_description
1 polymer ?
#
loop_
_entity_poly.entity_id
_entity_poly.type
_entity_poly.pdbx_seq_one_letter_code
_entity_poly.pdbx_strand_id
1 'polypeptide(L)'
;MKRLIVFLPALWLSAVASASTVIYTDSTHPVSSASPDIPVVYLDAPERLQADMFGTLPANAALAEKQARDVLGQPAFIAQQQQLASAYQGLMKAWSLGLTHFPAVVFDDKWVVYGTTDVSVAMQHFADWRGAHQ
;
A
#
# COMPACT_ATOMS: atom_id res chain seq x y z
N MET A 1 36.83 -48.91 24.24
CA MET A 1 36.36 -48.16 23.09
C MET A 1 35.20 -47.29 23.55
N LYS A 2 35.46 -46.00 23.81
CA LYS A 2 34.41 -45.05 24.24
C LYS A 2 33.79 -44.40 23.00
N ARG A 3 32.53 -44.70 22.68
CA ARG A 3 31.77 -44.04 21.60
C ARG A 3 31.28 -42.69 22.10
N LEU A 4 31.88 -41.60 21.59
CA LEU A 4 31.47 -40.24 21.84
C LEU A 4 30.25 -39.93 20.94
N ILE A 5 29.06 -39.86 21.54
CA ILE A 5 27.84 -39.43 20.85
C ILE A 5 27.83 -37.93 20.91
N VAL A 6 28.12 -37.26 19.80
CA VAL A 6 27.97 -35.80 19.65
C VAL A 6 26.51 -35.50 19.38
N PHE A 7 25.82 -34.99 20.38
CA PHE A 7 24.48 -34.43 20.22
C PHE A 7 24.63 -33.05 19.56
N LEU A 8 24.26 -32.96 18.30
CA LEU A 8 24.15 -31.69 17.58
C LEU A 8 22.76 -31.08 17.92
N PRO A 9 22.67 -29.90 18.59
CA PRO A 9 21.39 -29.25 18.78
C PRO A 9 20.94 -28.68 17.43
N ALA A 10 19.85 -29.21 16.89
CA ALA A 10 19.17 -28.64 15.73
C ALA A 10 18.61 -27.28 16.15
N LEU A 11 19.27 -26.20 15.70
CA LEU A 11 18.76 -24.84 15.82
C LEU A 11 17.54 -24.72 14.90
N TRP A 12 16.36 -24.79 15.47
CA TRP A 12 15.13 -24.45 14.76
C TRP A 12 15.11 -22.92 14.58
N LEU A 13 15.50 -22.43 13.42
CA LEU A 13 15.21 -21.07 13.01
C LEU A 13 13.69 -20.98 12.83
N SER A 14 12.99 -20.49 13.86
CA SER A 14 11.61 -20.02 13.71
C SER A 14 11.65 -18.82 12.79
N ALA A 15 11.30 -19.00 11.52
CA ALA A 15 10.99 -17.89 10.64
C ALA A 15 9.78 -17.17 11.22
N VAL A 16 9.99 -16.00 11.81
CA VAL A 16 8.92 -15.10 12.21
C VAL A 16 8.30 -14.63 10.90
N ALA A 17 7.22 -15.29 10.48
CA ALA A 17 6.39 -14.78 9.40
C ALA A 17 5.79 -13.46 9.93
N SER A 18 6.39 -12.34 9.55
CA SER A 18 5.82 -11.03 9.82
C SER A 18 4.55 -10.92 9.00
N ALA A 19 3.41 -11.04 9.67
CA ALA A 19 2.11 -10.82 9.05
C ALA A 19 2.08 -9.40 8.49
N SER A 20 2.08 -9.24 7.18
CA SER A 20 2.01 -7.93 6.55
C SER A 20 0.56 -7.47 6.49
N THR A 21 0.30 -6.27 7.01
CA THR A 21 -1.02 -5.65 6.93
C THR A 21 -0.90 -4.35 6.16
N VAL A 22 -1.76 -4.15 5.16
CA VAL A 22 -1.80 -2.94 4.33
C VAL A 22 -3.24 -2.47 4.19
N ILE A 23 -3.45 -1.16 4.33
CA ILE A 23 -4.75 -0.52 4.12
C ILE A 23 -4.76 0.07 2.70
N TYR A 24 -5.76 -0.29 1.90
CA TYR A 24 -6.04 0.30 0.59
C TYR A 24 -7.32 1.13 0.69
N THR A 25 -7.22 2.40 0.36
CA THR A 25 -8.33 3.35 0.49
C THR A 25 -8.22 4.50 -0.52
N ASP A 26 -9.04 5.50 -0.40
CA ASP A 26 -8.98 6.76 -1.15
C ASP A 26 -9.12 7.97 -0.21
N SER A 27 -9.02 9.17 -0.76
CA SER A 27 -9.13 10.41 0.02
C SER A 27 -10.54 10.65 0.60
N THR A 28 -11.57 9.98 0.08
CA THR A 28 -12.95 10.09 0.60
C THR A 28 -13.18 9.19 1.81
N HIS A 29 -12.32 8.20 2.03
CA HIS A 29 -12.34 7.29 3.17
C HIS A 29 -11.03 7.37 3.94
N PRO A 30 -10.73 8.49 4.61
CA PRO A 30 -9.46 8.67 5.30
C PRO A 30 -9.31 7.70 6.46
N VAL A 31 -8.07 7.32 6.75
CA VAL A 31 -7.75 6.47 7.89
C VAL A 31 -7.68 7.32 9.14
N SER A 32 -8.63 7.11 10.07
CA SER A 32 -8.76 7.92 11.30
C SER A 32 -7.81 7.50 12.42
N SER A 33 -7.30 6.25 12.39
CA SER A 33 -6.49 5.66 13.46
C SER A 33 -5.51 4.63 12.92
N ALA A 34 -4.66 5.03 11.95
CA ALA A 34 -3.58 4.16 11.51
C ALA A 34 -2.50 4.11 12.58
N SER A 35 -2.11 2.91 13.00
CA SER A 35 -0.84 2.73 13.68
C SER A 35 0.28 3.15 12.70
N PRO A 36 1.30 3.89 13.15
CA PRO A 36 2.35 4.41 12.27
C PRO A 36 3.10 3.31 11.50
N ASP A 37 3.00 2.07 11.96
CA ASP A 37 3.67 0.91 11.36
C ASP A 37 2.85 0.23 10.24
N ILE A 38 1.61 0.66 9.99
CA ILE A 38 0.75 0.04 8.98
C ILE A 38 0.73 0.91 7.73
N PRO A 39 1.26 0.40 6.60
CA PRO A 39 1.23 1.14 5.34
C PRO A 39 -0.20 1.43 4.87
N VAL A 40 -0.41 2.65 4.39
CA VAL A 40 -1.67 3.07 3.77
C VAL A 40 -1.42 3.41 2.32
N VAL A 41 -2.18 2.81 1.43
CA VAL A 41 -2.13 3.05 -0.02
C VAL A 41 -3.39 3.78 -0.43
N TYR A 42 -3.25 5.02 -0.89
CA TYR A 42 -4.35 5.81 -1.45
C TYR A 42 -4.44 5.56 -2.95
N LEU A 43 -5.53 4.94 -3.39
CA LEU A 43 -5.71 4.52 -4.79
C LEU A 43 -5.94 5.71 -5.74
N ASP A 44 -6.38 6.84 -5.23
CA ASP A 44 -6.54 8.11 -5.95
C ASP A 44 -5.28 8.99 -5.91
N ALA A 45 -4.22 8.55 -5.22
CA ALA A 45 -2.98 9.34 -5.10
C ALA A 45 -2.32 9.68 -6.44
N PRO A 46 -2.25 8.78 -7.45
CA PRO A 46 -1.66 9.14 -8.74
C PRO A 46 -2.36 10.31 -9.42
N GLU A 47 -3.69 10.32 -9.41
CA GLU A 47 -4.48 11.40 -10.01
C GLU A 47 -4.29 12.72 -9.26
N ARG A 48 -4.35 12.70 -7.94
CA ARG A 48 -4.13 13.89 -7.10
C ARG A 48 -2.72 14.46 -7.28
N LEU A 49 -1.69 13.62 -7.27
CA LEU A 49 -0.31 14.05 -7.46
C LEU A 49 -0.10 14.66 -8.85
N GLN A 50 -0.69 14.11 -9.88
CA GLN A 50 -0.64 14.70 -11.23
C GLN A 50 -1.33 16.07 -11.27
N ALA A 51 -2.51 16.20 -10.66
CA ALA A 51 -3.22 17.47 -10.56
C ALA A 51 -2.41 18.52 -9.79
N ASP A 52 -1.75 18.12 -8.70
CA ASP A 52 -0.88 18.99 -7.90
C ASP A 52 0.37 19.43 -8.68
N MET A 53 0.96 18.53 -9.48
CA MET A 53 2.16 18.82 -10.28
C MET A 53 1.89 19.77 -11.44
N PHE A 54 0.82 19.54 -12.19
CA PHE A 54 0.55 20.26 -13.44
C PHE A 54 -0.54 21.32 -13.30
N GLY A 55 -1.37 21.24 -12.26
CA GLY A 55 -2.54 22.11 -12.08
C GLY A 55 -3.55 21.95 -13.21
N THR A 56 -4.36 22.97 -13.43
CA THR A 56 -5.28 23.03 -14.57
C THR A 56 -4.51 23.54 -15.80
N LEU A 57 -4.36 22.70 -16.81
CA LEU A 57 -3.72 23.11 -18.06
C LEU A 57 -4.65 24.02 -18.87
N PRO A 58 -4.11 25.10 -19.47
CA PRO A 58 -4.90 25.97 -20.35
C PRO A 58 -5.43 25.23 -21.58
N ALA A 59 -6.59 25.64 -22.09
CA ALA A 59 -7.14 25.10 -23.34
C ALA A 59 -6.26 25.41 -24.56
N ASN A 60 -5.46 26.48 -24.51
CA ASN A 60 -4.50 26.82 -25.54
C ASN A 60 -3.28 25.92 -25.48
N ALA A 61 -3.00 25.19 -26.55
CA ALA A 61 -1.92 24.20 -26.61
C ALA A 61 -0.54 24.80 -26.33
N ALA A 62 -0.23 25.99 -26.83
CA ALA A 62 1.08 26.63 -26.64
C ALA A 62 1.30 27.06 -25.17
N LEU A 63 0.25 27.53 -24.51
CA LEU A 63 0.29 27.88 -23.08
C LEU A 63 0.37 26.64 -22.20
N ALA A 64 -0.36 25.59 -22.57
CA ALA A 64 -0.31 24.31 -21.87
C ALA A 64 1.09 23.67 -21.96
N GLU A 65 1.71 23.70 -23.14
CA GLU A 65 3.06 23.21 -23.36
C GLU A 65 4.09 24.00 -22.54
N LYS A 66 3.98 25.33 -22.54
CA LYS A 66 4.87 26.18 -21.73
C LYS A 66 4.74 25.84 -20.25
N GLN A 67 3.52 25.73 -19.72
CA GLN A 67 3.28 25.39 -18.32
C GLN A 67 3.87 24.01 -17.98
N ALA A 68 3.70 23.00 -18.84
CA ALA A 68 4.27 21.69 -18.65
C ALA A 68 5.81 21.74 -18.62
N ARG A 69 6.45 22.49 -19.53
CA ARG A 69 7.90 22.68 -19.52
C ARG A 69 8.40 23.38 -18.25
N ASP A 70 7.68 24.37 -17.78
CA ASP A 70 8.03 25.08 -16.55
C ASP A 70 8.01 24.13 -15.32
N VAL A 71 7.04 23.21 -15.26
CA VAL A 71 6.97 22.16 -14.23
C VAL A 71 8.17 21.20 -14.32
N LEU A 72 8.47 20.72 -15.53
CA LEU A 72 9.61 19.80 -15.76
C LEU A 72 10.97 20.42 -15.38
N GLY A 73 11.10 21.73 -15.47
CA GLY A 73 12.31 22.49 -15.11
C GLY A 73 12.45 22.77 -13.61
N GLN A 74 11.44 22.47 -12.79
CA GLN A 74 11.49 22.75 -11.37
C GLN A 74 12.40 21.76 -10.62
N PRO A 75 13.22 22.24 -9.64
CA PRO A 75 14.06 21.34 -8.83
C PRO A 75 13.27 20.27 -8.05
N ALA A 76 12.02 20.60 -7.67
CA ALA A 76 11.13 19.67 -6.96
C ALA A 76 10.58 18.54 -7.85
N PHE A 77 10.69 18.65 -9.18
CA PHE A 77 10.09 17.70 -10.12
C PHE A 77 10.57 16.28 -9.91
N ILE A 78 11.86 16.07 -9.64
CA ILE A 78 12.41 14.72 -9.41
C ILE A 78 11.76 14.05 -8.20
N ALA A 79 11.61 14.78 -7.09
CA ALA A 79 10.96 14.25 -5.88
C ALA A 79 9.47 13.96 -6.13
N GLN A 80 8.76 14.84 -6.83
CA GLN A 80 7.37 14.64 -7.21
C GLN A 80 7.19 13.44 -8.14
N GLN A 81 8.10 13.25 -9.09
CA GLN A 81 8.10 12.09 -9.99
C GLN A 81 8.28 10.78 -9.23
N GLN A 82 9.16 10.75 -8.22
CA GLN A 82 9.35 9.58 -7.37
C GLN A 82 8.10 9.26 -6.55
N GLN A 83 7.44 10.28 -6.00
CA GLN A 83 6.16 10.11 -5.29
C GLN A 83 5.08 9.56 -6.20
N LEU A 84 4.98 10.08 -7.41
CA LEU A 84 4.02 9.60 -8.41
C LEU A 84 4.29 8.14 -8.80
N ALA A 85 5.56 7.78 -9.01
CA ALA A 85 5.94 6.39 -9.30
C ALA A 85 5.56 5.44 -8.16
N SER A 86 5.80 5.84 -6.91
CA SER A 86 5.40 5.06 -5.73
C SER A 86 3.88 4.90 -5.61
N ALA A 87 3.13 5.97 -5.92
CA ALA A 87 1.67 5.91 -5.92
C ALA A 87 1.13 4.94 -6.98
N TYR A 88 1.70 4.93 -8.18
CA TYR A 88 1.36 3.95 -9.23
C TYR A 88 1.72 2.52 -8.83
N GLN A 89 2.85 2.29 -8.16
CA GLN A 89 3.21 0.96 -7.65
C GLN A 89 2.16 0.45 -6.66
N GLY A 90 1.67 1.31 -5.76
CA GLY A 90 0.59 0.97 -4.84
C GLY A 90 -0.71 0.59 -5.56
N LEU A 91 -1.10 1.36 -6.57
CA LEU A 91 -2.28 1.08 -7.40
C LEU A 91 -2.13 -0.24 -8.17
N MET A 92 -0.97 -0.49 -8.78
CA MET A 92 -0.69 -1.73 -9.50
C MET A 92 -0.71 -2.94 -8.55
N LYS A 93 -0.20 -2.78 -7.33
CA LYS A 93 -0.26 -3.84 -6.31
C LYS A 93 -1.70 -4.16 -5.95
N ALA A 94 -2.56 -3.16 -5.74
CA ALA A 94 -3.98 -3.36 -5.48
C ALA A 94 -4.66 -4.16 -6.60
N TRP A 95 -4.37 -3.84 -7.86
CA TRP A 95 -4.88 -4.58 -9.00
C TRP A 95 -4.37 -6.03 -9.05
N SER A 96 -3.09 -6.24 -8.77
CA SER A 96 -2.49 -7.59 -8.73
C SER A 96 -3.11 -8.48 -7.66
N LEU A 97 -3.59 -7.88 -6.56
CA LEU A 97 -4.33 -8.55 -5.49
C LEU A 97 -5.81 -8.78 -5.83
N GLY A 98 -6.29 -8.25 -6.96
CA GLY A 98 -7.68 -8.38 -7.39
C GLY A 98 -8.65 -7.58 -6.55
N LEU A 99 -8.22 -6.46 -5.94
CA LEU A 99 -9.09 -5.60 -5.15
C LEU A 99 -10.16 -4.96 -6.05
N THR A 100 -11.42 -5.21 -5.74
CA THR A 100 -12.57 -4.71 -6.51
C THR A 100 -13.29 -3.57 -5.83
N HIS A 101 -13.12 -3.43 -4.53
CA HIS A 101 -13.76 -2.42 -3.70
C HIS A 101 -12.76 -1.83 -2.69
N PHE A 102 -13.06 -0.63 -2.22
CA PHE A 102 -12.31 0.03 -1.15
C PHE A 102 -13.30 0.82 -0.26
N PRO A 103 -12.95 1.10 1.00
CA PRO A 103 -11.71 0.73 1.66
C PRO A 103 -11.56 -0.78 1.86
N ALA A 104 -10.29 -1.25 1.92
CA ALA A 104 -9.95 -2.64 2.16
C ALA A 104 -8.71 -2.77 3.04
N VAL A 105 -8.70 -3.73 3.94
CA VAL A 105 -7.52 -4.14 4.71
C VAL A 105 -7.06 -5.48 4.19
N VAL A 106 -5.79 -5.58 3.79
CA VAL A 106 -5.18 -6.80 3.24
C VAL A 106 -4.19 -7.36 4.24
N PHE A 107 -4.32 -8.64 4.54
CA PHE A 107 -3.42 -9.41 5.40
C PHE A 107 -2.62 -10.39 4.55
N ASP A 108 -1.29 -10.38 4.68
CA ASP A 108 -0.35 -11.30 4.02
C ASP A 108 -0.50 -11.39 2.50
N ASP A 109 -0.86 -10.28 1.84
CA ASP A 109 -1.12 -10.22 0.40
C ASP A 109 -2.14 -11.27 -0.11
N LYS A 110 -2.97 -11.79 0.77
CA LYS A 110 -3.86 -12.92 0.48
C LYS A 110 -5.28 -12.72 0.98
N TRP A 111 -5.46 -12.23 2.19
CA TRP A 111 -6.75 -12.11 2.83
C TRP A 111 -7.24 -10.67 2.82
N VAL A 112 -8.45 -10.45 2.35
CA VAL A 112 -8.99 -9.09 2.17
C VAL A 112 -10.27 -8.93 2.99
N VAL A 113 -10.32 -7.86 3.77
CA VAL A 113 -11.52 -7.41 4.49
C VAL A 113 -11.94 -6.07 3.90
N TYR A 114 -13.10 -6.00 3.29
CA TYR A 114 -13.65 -4.81 2.68
C TYR A 114 -14.51 -3.99 3.64
N GLY A 115 -14.63 -2.70 3.36
CA GLY A 115 -15.61 -1.81 4.02
C GLY A 115 -15.11 -1.12 5.29
N THR A 116 -13.83 -1.28 5.64
CA THR A 116 -13.23 -0.61 6.80
C THR A 116 -11.80 -0.18 6.54
N THR A 117 -11.39 0.92 7.15
CA THR A 117 -9.98 1.34 7.28
C THR A 117 -9.44 1.03 8.67
N ASP A 118 -10.28 0.55 9.58
CA ASP A 118 -9.88 0.18 10.94
C ASP A 118 -9.34 -1.26 10.96
N VAL A 119 -8.06 -1.39 11.24
CA VAL A 119 -7.38 -2.68 11.25
C VAL A 119 -7.90 -3.59 12.36
N SER A 120 -8.29 -3.03 13.50
CA SER A 120 -8.82 -3.83 14.63
C SER A 120 -10.16 -4.47 14.25
N VAL A 121 -11.03 -3.71 13.59
CA VAL A 121 -12.31 -4.20 13.04
C VAL A 121 -12.05 -5.26 11.96
N ALA A 122 -11.12 -4.99 11.05
CA ALA A 122 -10.76 -5.95 10.01
C ALA A 122 -10.21 -7.27 10.58
N MET A 123 -9.36 -7.20 11.60
CA MET A 123 -8.83 -8.39 12.30
C MET A 123 -9.93 -9.20 12.96
N GLN A 124 -10.92 -8.56 13.57
CA GLN A 124 -12.05 -9.24 14.16
C GLN A 124 -12.88 -9.99 13.11
N HIS A 125 -13.24 -9.31 12.01
CA HIS A 125 -13.96 -9.96 10.89
C HIS A 125 -13.18 -11.13 10.31
N PHE A 126 -11.87 -10.99 10.18
CA PHE A 126 -11.01 -12.06 9.66
C PHE A 126 -10.96 -13.26 10.64
N ALA A 127 -10.87 -13.01 11.94
CA ALA A 127 -10.89 -14.06 12.96
C ALA A 127 -12.23 -14.82 12.98
N ASP A 128 -13.35 -14.09 12.91
CA ASP A 128 -14.69 -14.68 12.87
C ASP A 128 -14.88 -15.56 11.62
N TRP A 129 -14.41 -15.06 10.45
CA TRP A 129 -14.45 -15.84 9.21
C TRP A 129 -13.63 -17.13 9.31
N ARG A 130 -12.42 -17.05 9.86
CA ARG A 130 -11.55 -18.24 10.06
C ARG A 130 -12.19 -19.25 10.99
N GLY A 131 -12.83 -18.81 12.06
CA GLY A 131 -13.53 -19.69 13.03
C GLY A 131 -14.71 -20.43 12.39
N ALA A 132 -15.38 -19.81 11.41
CA ALA A 132 -16.52 -20.40 10.72
C ALA A 132 -16.14 -21.38 9.57
N HIS A 133 -14.85 -21.40 9.16
CA HIS A 133 -14.37 -22.19 8.01
C HIS A 133 -13.26 -23.19 8.38
N GLN A 134 -13.16 -23.54 9.66
CA GLN A 134 -12.29 -24.63 10.17
C GLN A 134 -13.03 -25.94 10.35
#